data_4822b41a738901c1ced34c62029558e8
#
_entry.id   4822b41a738901c1ced34c62029558e8
#
_cell.length_a   1.000
_cell.length_b   1.000
_cell.length_c   1.000
_cell.angle_alpha   90.00
_cell.angle_beta   90.00
_cell.angle_gamma   90.00
#
_symmetry.space_group_name_H-M   'P 1'
#
loop_
_entity.id
_entity.type
_entity.pdbx_description
1 polymer ?
#
loop_
_entity_poly.entity_id
_entity_poly.type
_entity_poly.pdbx_seq_one_letter_code
_entity_poly.pdbx_strand_id
1 'polypeptide(L)'
;LDAFRLLSLPRPRESKGRTETILQAIDYVKKGISICIFPEGTRNKGEELTMLPFKEGAFKIATKTGCPIVPISMNNTAEIFENHFPKIKKTHVVLEYGTPIYPNELDKDVKKHIGSYVQNIMDETIHKNAALINN
;
A
#
# COMPACT_ATOMS: atom_id res chain seq x y z
N LEU A 1 2.18 23.70 -5.26
CA LEU A 1 1.36 22.57 -4.75
C LEU A 1 0.84 21.80 -5.96
N ASP A 2 1.70 20.93 -6.52
CA ASP A 2 1.34 20.17 -7.69
C ASP A 2 0.38 19.06 -7.31
N ALA A 3 -0.74 19.04 -8.01
CA ALA A 3 -1.86 18.18 -7.79
C ALA A 3 -1.45 16.70 -7.69
N PHE A 4 -1.94 16.02 -6.68
CA PHE A 4 -1.93 14.57 -6.55
C PHE A 4 -2.57 13.97 -7.82
N ARG A 5 -1.77 13.58 -8.80
CA ARG A 5 -2.25 12.83 -9.95
C ARG A 5 -2.36 11.37 -9.56
N LEU A 6 -3.55 10.95 -9.19
CA LEU A 6 -3.86 9.52 -9.05
C LEU A 6 -3.93 8.92 -10.45
N LEU A 7 -2.84 8.31 -10.90
CA LEU A 7 -2.80 7.58 -12.15
C LEU A 7 -3.25 6.13 -11.87
N SER A 8 -4.44 5.79 -12.37
CA SER A 8 -4.87 4.41 -12.43
C SER A 8 -4.06 3.69 -13.51
N LEU A 9 -3.09 2.90 -13.10
CA LEU A 9 -2.38 2.03 -14.03
C LEU A 9 -3.28 0.86 -14.42
N PRO A 10 -3.35 0.49 -15.72
CA PRO A 10 -4.15 -0.64 -16.15
C PRO A 10 -3.74 -1.91 -15.42
N ARG A 11 -4.71 -2.70 -15.02
CA ARG A 11 -4.49 -3.99 -14.36
C ARG A 11 -4.32 -5.07 -15.43
N PRO A 12 -3.09 -5.41 -15.83
CA PRO A 12 -2.88 -6.39 -16.89
C PRO A 12 -3.24 -7.80 -16.39
N ARG A 13 -3.95 -8.54 -17.21
CA ARG A 13 -4.30 -9.94 -16.95
C ARG A 13 -3.12 -10.89 -17.14
N GLU A 14 -2.12 -10.52 -17.92
CA GLU A 14 -0.95 -11.31 -18.25
C GLU A 14 0.32 -10.84 -17.54
N SER A 15 1.27 -11.77 -17.32
CA SER A 15 2.54 -11.48 -16.64
C SER A 15 3.40 -10.44 -17.38
N LYS A 16 3.37 -10.43 -18.71
CA LYS A 16 4.10 -9.48 -19.56
C LYS A 16 3.61 -8.03 -19.32
N GLY A 17 2.31 -7.82 -19.27
CA GLY A 17 1.74 -6.51 -18.96
C GLY A 17 2.04 -5.98 -17.55
N ARG A 18 2.29 -6.89 -16.59
CA ARG A 18 2.70 -6.49 -15.22
C ARG A 18 4.09 -5.86 -15.20
N THR A 19 5.02 -6.39 -15.99
CA THR A 19 6.37 -5.82 -16.10
C THR A 19 6.32 -4.44 -16.76
N GLU A 20 5.54 -4.27 -17.80
CA GLU A 20 5.34 -2.98 -18.48
C GLU A 20 4.74 -1.94 -17.52
N THR A 21 3.76 -2.32 -16.71
CA THR A 21 3.15 -1.44 -15.70
C THR A 21 4.17 -0.97 -14.67
N ILE A 22 5.05 -1.86 -14.20
CA ILE A 22 6.11 -1.50 -13.25
C ILE A 22 7.11 -0.54 -13.88
N LEU A 23 7.51 -0.77 -15.13
CA LEU A 23 8.44 0.12 -15.84
C LEU A 23 7.84 1.51 -16.06
N GLN A 24 6.55 1.58 -16.40
CA GLN A 24 5.82 2.82 -16.52
C GLN A 24 5.72 3.57 -15.19
N ALA A 25 5.46 2.86 -14.11
CA ALA A 25 5.43 3.42 -12.76
C ALA A 25 6.80 3.98 -12.35
N ILE A 26 7.88 3.29 -12.67
CA ILE A 26 9.26 3.77 -12.44
C ILE A 26 9.51 5.08 -13.20
N ASP A 27 9.07 5.19 -14.45
CA ASP A 27 9.21 6.40 -15.25
C ASP A 27 8.45 7.58 -14.62
N TYR A 28 7.23 7.36 -14.14
CA TYR A 28 6.47 8.39 -13.43
C TYR A 28 7.15 8.86 -12.15
N VAL A 29 7.66 7.93 -11.35
CA VAL A 29 8.39 8.29 -10.11
C VAL A 29 9.64 9.13 -10.43
N LYS A 30 10.38 8.77 -11.47
CA LYS A 30 11.54 9.56 -11.94
C LYS A 30 11.16 10.97 -12.40
N LYS A 31 9.92 11.17 -12.83
CA LYS A 31 9.36 12.48 -13.19
C LYS A 31 8.77 13.24 -11.99
N GLY A 32 8.95 12.74 -10.77
CA GLY A 32 8.46 13.38 -9.54
C GLY A 32 6.99 13.12 -9.24
N ILE A 33 6.38 12.11 -9.87
CA ILE A 33 4.97 11.76 -9.64
C ILE A 33 4.91 10.66 -8.56
N SER A 34 4.14 10.90 -7.49
CA SER A 34 3.89 9.90 -6.45
C SER A 34 2.91 8.84 -6.94
N ILE A 35 3.14 7.60 -6.54
CA ILE A 35 2.29 6.46 -6.91
C ILE A 35 1.72 5.82 -5.65
N CYS A 36 0.41 5.61 -5.62
CA CYS A 36 -0.25 4.82 -4.59
C CYS A 36 -0.39 3.37 -5.05
N ILE A 37 0.00 2.43 -4.18
CA ILE A 37 -0.03 1.00 -4.48
C ILE A 37 -0.73 0.25 -3.35
N PHE A 38 -1.57 -0.71 -3.72
CA PHE A 38 -2.14 -1.68 -2.80
C PHE A 38 -1.34 -2.99 -2.91
N PRO A 39 -0.40 -3.25 -2.01
CA PRO A 39 0.59 -4.31 -2.17
C PRO A 39 0.03 -5.72 -2.06
N GLU A 40 -1.15 -5.90 -1.48
CA GLU A 40 -1.88 -7.17 -1.47
C GLU A 40 -2.31 -7.60 -2.89
N GLY A 41 -2.52 -6.64 -3.78
CA GLY A 41 -2.87 -6.85 -5.19
C GLY A 41 -4.30 -7.34 -5.44
N THR A 42 -5.09 -7.52 -4.39
CA THR A 42 -6.51 -7.88 -4.43
C THR A 42 -7.22 -7.34 -3.20
N ARG A 43 -8.55 -7.36 -3.21
CA ARG A 43 -9.34 -7.05 -2.03
C ARG A 43 -9.18 -8.15 -0.99
N ASN A 44 -8.89 -7.75 0.23
CA ASN A 44 -8.94 -8.64 1.37
C ASN A 44 -10.41 -8.78 1.81
N LYS A 45 -10.91 -10.01 1.85
CA LYS A 45 -12.27 -10.34 2.33
C LYS A 45 -12.22 -11.05 3.68
N GLY A 46 -11.05 -11.06 4.32
CA GLY A 46 -10.84 -11.65 5.63
C GLY A 46 -11.22 -10.71 6.77
N GLU A 47 -10.75 -11.05 7.94
CA GLU A 47 -10.97 -10.25 9.14
C GLU A 47 -10.26 -8.89 9.06
N GLU A 48 -10.80 -7.90 9.75
CA GLU A 48 -10.39 -6.49 9.71
C GLU A 48 -8.88 -6.28 9.97
N LEU A 49 -8.30 -7.01 10.92
CA LEU A 49 -6.90 -6.86 11.30
C LEU A 49 -5.96 -7.85 10.62
N THR A 50 -6.42 -8.52 9.57
CA THR A 50 -5.58 -9.43 8.78
C THR A 50 -5.25 -8.84 7.43
N MET A 51 -3.99 -8.94 7.04
CA MET A 51 -3.53 -8.56 5.71
C MET A 51 -3.12 -9.78 4.91
N LEU A 52 -3.38 -9.76 3.62
CA LEU A 52 -2.84 -10.74 2.69
C LEU A 52 -1.34 -10.47 2.48
N PRO A 53 -0.54 -11.50 2.16
CA PRO A 53 0.88 -11.31 1.92
C PRO A 53 1.16 -10.25 0.86
N PHE A 54 2.07 -9.32 1.16
CA PHE A 54 2.46 -8.28 0.23
C PHE A 54 3.29 -8.85 -0.92
N LYS A 55 2.97 -8.42 -2.12
CA LYS A 55 3.67 -8.86 -3.34
C LYS A 55 4.96 -8.07 -3.51
N GLU A 56 6.09 -8.73 -3.45
CA GLU A 56 7.42 -8.11 -3.60
C GLU A 56 7.57 -7.29 -4.89
N GLY A 57 6.86 -7.66 -5.94
CA GLY A 57 6.85 -6.91 -7.21
C GLY A 57 6.39 -5.46 -7.07
N ALA A 58 5.51 -5.16 -6.11
CA ALA A 58 5.04 -3.80 -5.84
C ALA A 58 6.17 -2.88 -5.36
N PHE A 59 7.14 -3.42 -4.65
CA PHE A 59 8.25 -2.68 -4.06
C PHE A 59 9.43 -2.47 -5.00
N LYS A 60 9.44 -3.13 -6.16
CA LYS A 60 10.49 -2.95 -7.19
C LYS A 60 10.60 -1.51 -7.68
N ILE A 61 9.51 -0.77 -7.68
CA ILE A 61 9.48 0.64 -8.06
C ILE A 61 10.39 1.44 -7.13
N ALA A 62 10.20 1.29 -5.82
CA ALA A 62 10.98 2.00 -4.81
C ALA A 62 12.43 1.52 -4.77
N THR A 63 12.68 0.20 -4.83
CA THR A 63 14.05 -0.34 -4.79
C THR A 63 14.87 0.02 -6.01
N LYS A 64 14.24 0.21 -7.18
CA LYS A 64 14.93 0.63 -8.40
C LYS A 64 15.13 2.14 -8.53
N THR A 65 14.23 2.93 -7.98
CA THR A 65 14.31 4.40 -8.06
C THR A 65 14.98 5.03 -6.84
N GLY A 66 15.02 4.32 -5.71
CA GLY A 66 15.47 4.86 -4.43
C GLY A 66 14.46 5.80 -3.77
N CYS A 67 13.25 5.93 -4.33
CA CYS A 67 12.22 6.78 -3.71
C CYS A 67 11.75 6.20 -2.36
N PRO A 68 11.34 7.06 -1.42
CA PRO A 68 10.81 6.58 -0.14
C PRO A 68 9.48 5.87 -0.31
N ILE A 69 9.26 4.89 0.56
CA ILE A 69 7.98 4.20 0.73
C ILE A 69 7.32 4.82 1.96
N VAL A 70 6.12 5.35 1.80
CA VAL A 70 5.30 5.86 2.92
C VAL A 70 4.18 4.85 3.16
N PRO A 71 4.24 4.05 4.26
CA PRO A 71 3.16 3.16 4.63
C PRO A 71 1.91 3.97 5.00
N ILE A 72 0.75 3.60 4.47
CA ILE A 72 -0.53 4.20 4.82
C ILE A 72 -1.42 3.08 5.36
N SER A 73 -1.65 3.09 6.67
CA SER A 73 -2.48 2.10 7.35
C SER A 73 -3.88 2.64 7.54
N MET A 74 -4.88 1.82 7.23
CA MET A 74 -6.30 2.20 7.33
C MET A 74 -7.05 1.15 8.14
N ASN A 75 -7.81 1.61 9.13
CA ASN A 75 -8.65 0.76 9.96
C ASN A 75 -10.14 1.09 9.74
N ASN A 76 -10.97 0.05 9.78
CA ASN A 76 -12.42 0.12 9.75
C ASN A 76 -13.03 0.61 8.42
N THR A 77 -12.30 0.49 7.32
CA THR A 77 -12.78 0.96 6.00
C THR A 77 -13.90 0.08 5.43
N ALA A 78 -13.93 -1.21 5.73
CA ALA A 78 -14.96 -2.12 5.27
C ALA A 78 -16.36 -1.78 5.83
N GLU A 79 -16.42 -1.13 7.00
CA GLU A 79 -17.67 -0.67 7.62
C GLU A 79 -18.34 0.49 6.88
N ILE A 80 -17.63 1.14 5.95
CA ILE A 80 -18.22 2.22 5.13
C ILE A 80 -19.24 1.65 4.15
N PHE A 81 -18.92 0.55 3.49
CA PHE A 81 -19.70 0.02 2.38
C PHE A 81 -19.74 -1.51 2.32
N GLU A 82 -18.61 -2.21 2.36
CA GLU A 82 -18.52 -3.65 2.11
C GLU A 82 -19.41 -4.46 3.05
N ASN A 83 -19.41 -4.13 4.34
CA ASN A 83 -20.20 -4.83 5.36
C ASN A 83 -21.67 -4.39 5.39
N HIS A 84 -22.04 -3.36 4.63
CA HIS A 84 -23.39 -2.80 4.59
C HIS A 84 -23.97 -2.71 3.17
N PHE A 85 -23.32 -3.36 2.20
CA PHE A 85 -23.78 -3.32 0.80
C PHE A 85 -25.31 -3.58 0.67
N PRO A 86 -26.04 -2.78 -0.12
CA PRO A 86 -25.60 -1.67 -0.99
C PRO A 86 -25.59 -0.27 -0.34
N LYS A 87 -25.69 -0.18 0.97
CA LYS A 87 -25.82 1.09 1.71
C LYS A 87 -24.45 1.58 2.19
N ILE A 88 -24.21 2.88 2.05
CA ILE A 88 -23.07 3.57 2.65
C ILE A 88 -23.45 3.98 4.07
N LYS A 89 -22.60 3.65 5.04
CA LYS A 89 -22.79 3.99 6.45
C LYS A 89 -21.77 5.03 6.90
N LYS A 90 -22.21 6.02 7.66
CA LYS A 90 -21.29 6.94 8.35
C LYS A 90 -20.44 6.12 9.32
N THR A 91 -19.12 6.17 9.15
CA THR A 91 -18.20 5.28 9.85
C THR A 91 -16.98 6.06 10.33
N HIS A 92 -16.53 5.75 11.55
CA HIS A 92 -15.27 6.23 12.06
C HIS A 92 -14.15 5.35 11.49
N VAL A 93 -13.27 5.94 10.71
CA VAL A 93 -12.07 5.28 10.18
C VAL A 93 -10.82 5.97 10.72
N VAL A 94 -9.76 5.20 10.91
CA VAL A 94 -8.44 5.73 11.26
C VAL A 94 -7.51 5.52 10.08
N LEU A 95 -6.85 6.59 9.66
CA LEU A 95 -5.83 6.57 8.62
C LEU A 95 -4.54 7.13 9.21
N GLU A 96 -3.47 6.36 9.16
CA GLU A 96 -2.16 6.76 9.67
C GLU A 96 -1.10 6.65 8.57
N TYR A 97 -0.36 7.75 8.39
CA TYR A 97 0.85 7.79 7.57
C TYR A 97 2.03 7.40 8.44
N GLY A 98 2.71 6.32 8.08
CA GLY A 98 3.93 5.87 8.76
C GLY A 98 5.15 6.70 8.38
N THR A 99 6.25 6.45 9.08
CA THR A 99 7.55 7.04 8.77
C THR A 99 8.03 6.60 7.39
N PRO A 100 8.52 7.52 6.53
CA PRO A 100 9.08 7.16 5.25
C PRO A 100 10.23 6.15 5.38
N ILE A 101 10.19 5.12 4.56
CA ILE A 101 11.21 4.07 4.49
C ILE A 101 12.04 4.29 3.23
N TYR A 102 13.35 4.46 3.38
CA TYR A 102 14.28 4.64 2.26
C TYR A 102 14.95 3.30 1.95
N PRO A 103 14.65 2.66 0.79
CA PRO A 103 15.17 1.33 0.48
C PRO A 103 16.70 1.25 0.48
N ASN A 104 17.39 2.33 0.11
CA ASN A 104 18.84 2.37 0.04
C ASN A 104 19.53 2.48 1.42
N GLU A 105 18.79 2.81 2.46
CA GLU A 105 19.27 2.87 3.86
C GLU A 105 19.05 1.53 4.60
N LEU A 106 18.34 0.58 3.99
CA LEU A 106 18.10 -0.74 4.56
C LEU A 106 19.26 -1.70 4.30
N ASP A 107 19.51 -2.59 5.25
CA ASP A 107 20.43 -3.71 5.07
C ASP A 107 20.02 -4.57 3.88
N LYS A 108 21.00 -5.21 3.23
CA LYS A 108 20.78 -6.02 2.02
C LYS A 108 19.73 -7.12 2.23
N ASP A 109 19.75 -7.77 3.39
CA ASP A 109 18.81 -8.85 3.70
C ASP A 109 17.38 -8.32 3.91
N VAL A 110 17.23 -7.17 4.58
CA VAL A 110 15.94 -6.50 4.75
C VAL A 110 15.41 -6.02 3.40
N LYS A 111 16.28 -5.42 2.58
CA LYS A 111 15.90 -4.94 1.23
C LYS A 111 15.45 -6.07 0.31
N LYS A 112 15.99 -7.27 0.47
CA LYS A 112 15.60 -8.47 -0.30
C LYS A 112 14.17 -8.92 0.02
N HIS A 113 13.70 -8.67 1.25
CA HIS A 113 12.37 -9.01 1.74
C HIS A 113 11.60 -7.77 2.20
N ILE A 114 11.71 -6.68 1.43
CA ILE A 114 11.16 -5.37 1.78
C ILE A 114 9.64 -5.40 1.94
N GLY A 115 8.94 -6.21 1.16
CA GLY A 115 7.50 -6.39 1.27
C GLY A 115 7.08 -6.90 2.65
N SER A 116 7.74 -7.93 3.16
CA SER A 116 7.51 -8.45 4.51
C SER A 116 7.88 -7.43 5.59
N TYR A 117 8.96 -6.68 5.40
CA TYR A 117 9.39 -5.63 6.32
C TYR A 117 8.33 -4.52 6.45
N VAL A 118 7.83 -4.02 5.32
CA VAL A 118 6.77 -2.99 5.30
C VAL A 118 5.46 -3.55 5.86
N GLN A 119 5.13 -4.81 5.53
CA GLN A 119 3.92 -5.46 6.04
C GLN A 119 3.93 -5.56 7.56
N ASN A 120 5.04 -5.92 8.18
CA ASN A 120 5.16 -5.99 9.64
C ASN A 120 4.92 -4.63 10.30
N ILE A 121 5.48 -3.54 9.74
CA ILE A 121 5.27 -2.18 10.24
C ILE A 121 3.77 -1.80 10.14
N MET A 122 3.12 -2.11 9.04
CA MET A 122 1.71 -1.81 8.86
C MET A 122 0.82 -2.68 9.76
N ASP A 123 1.19 -3.93 9.97
CA ASP A 123 0.48 -4.85 10.87
C ASP A 123 0.48 -4.33 12.31
N GLU A 124 1.63 -3.93 12.82
CA GLU A 124 1.75 -3.30 14.14
C GLU A 124 0.89 -2.04 14.23
N THR A 125 0.87 -1.23 13.17
CA THR A 125 0.11 0.02 13.14
C THR A 125 -1.40 -0.23 13.15
N ILE A 126 -1.93 -1.16 12.34
CA ILE A 126 -3.37 -1.45 12.33
C ILE A 126 -3.84 -2.06 13.65
N HIS A 127 -3.02 -2.90 14.29
CA HIS A 127 -3.35 -3.46 15.61
C HIS A 127 -3.35 -2.39 16.70
N LYS A 128 -2.37 -1.50 16.69
CA LYS A 128 -2.33 -0.32 17.59
C LYS A 128 -3.57 0.55 17.41
N ASN A 129 -3.94 0.86 16.17
CA ASN A 129 -5.03 1.77 15.85
C ASN A 129 -6.42 1.15 16.04
N ALA A 130 -6.53 -0.17 16.15
CA ALA A 130 -7.79 -0.85 16.43
C ALA A 130 -8.46 -0.34 17.73
N ALA A 131 -7.67 0.00 18.74
CA ALA A 131 -8.16 0.55 19.99
C ALA A 131 -8.87 1.92 19.84
N LEU A 132 -8.55 2.69 18.79
CA LEU A 132 -9.14 3.99 18.50
C LEU A 132 -10.53 3.88 17.87
N ILE A 133 -10.86 2.75 17.27
CA ILE A 133 -12.15 2.51 16.62
C ILE A 133 -13.24 2.18 17.64
N ASN A 134 -12.90 1.47 18.71
CA ASN A 134 -13.83 0.98 19.73
C ASN A 134 -14.21 2.04 20.79
N ASN A 135 -13.80 3.25 20.57
CA ASN A 135 -14.17 4.42 21.38
C ASN A 135 -15.18 5.29 20.61
#